data_ed30e539dd5d6791831dedb238a69e14
#
_entry.id   ed30e539dd5d6791831dedb238a69e14
#
_cell.length_a   1.000
_cell.length_b   1.000
_cell.length_c   1.000
_cell.angle_alpha   90.00
_cell.angle_beta   90.00
_cell.angle_gamma   90.00
#
_symmetry.space_group_name_H-M   'P 1'
#
loop_
_entity.id
_entity.type
_entity.pdbx_description
1 polymer ?
#
loop_
_entity_poly.entity_id
_entity_poly.type
_entity_poly.pdbx_seq_one_letter_code
_entity_poly.pdbx_strand_id
1 'polypeptide(L)'
;LKIVTIKTPDQVIIPLQQHDGAVCDSLVSVGDIVSVGQLIGDGEFRIHSSVSGEVTAVSELPHPTGKDVLSVVIKTHNGEKSEIEPVELSAGKIRRIIRESGIVEPNGHPTLRTKEDIDTIIVNGTNTWDLSSHEALMLDHPSEIVYGLKALMETVGAKKAFIIIELGSEALHVMRTETIPDSNIKVIATPGYYPPGTENTLAKKFAKKKVPRGSIPEDRGVLVSSIAAMKAIYDALCDGEPMIKKVVTVAGAVGSPRNVLVDIGVPISHVIKECGGCSGTPVKIIVNGAISGAAQYSDEVPVIKTTTGILVQTESGIEREAPAPCINCAWCVDECPIGLMPHLLYGYADSAQFDKCAELYIGDCVECGMCAYVCPSKLPIVQIIRYGKHGVAEMEASE
;
A
#
# COMPACT_ATOMS: atom_id res chain seq x y z
N LEU A 1 -19.24 -0.67 -8.25
CA LEU A 1 -17.83 -0.39 -7.87
C LEU A 1 -16.95 -0.02 -9.07
N LYS A 2 -17.50 0.75 -10.03
CA LYS A 2 -16.77 1.16 -11.24
C LYS A 2 -15.60 2.10 -10.90
N ILE A 3 -14.45 1.90 -11.55
CA ILE A 3 -13.31 2.83 -11.47
C ILE A 3 -13.56 4.02 -12.40
N VAL A 4 -13.37 5.24 -11.88
CA VAL A 4 -13.50 6.48 -12.63
C VAL A 4 -12.14 7.17 -12.74
N THR A 5 -11.71 7.46 -13.96
CA THR A 5 -10.48 8.25 -14.15
C THR A 5 -10.76 9.71 -13.82
N ILE A 6 -9.97 10.32 -12.96
CA ILE A 6 -10.05 11.75 -12.65
C ILE A 6 -9.08 12.56 -13.50
N LYS A 7 -9.35 13.85 -13.61
CA LYS A 7 -8.50 14.77 -14.37
C LYS A 7 -7.20 15.01 -13.60
N THR A 8 -6.08 14.95 -14.28
CA THR A 8 -4.78 15.32 -13.73
C THR A 8 -4.73 16.85 -13.49
N PRO A 9 -4.25 17.33 -12.34
CA PRO A 9 -4.12 18.76 -12.06
C PRO A 9 -2.99 19.41 -12.88
N ASP A 10 -2.93 20.75 -12.85
CA ASP A 10 -1.87 21.51 -13.52
C ASP A 10 -0.46 21.28 -12.88
N GLN A 11 -0.42 20.64 -11.71
CA GLN A 11 0.82 20.35 -11.00
C GLN A 11 0.69 19.06 -10.22
N VAL A 12 1.76 18.23 -10.20
CA VAL A 12 1.89 17.05 -9.34
C VAL A 12 3.15 17.16 -8.48
N ILE A 13 3.13 16.48 -7.34
CA ILE A 13 4.23 16.40 -6.38
C ILE A 13 4.61 14.92 -6.25
N ILE A 14 5.76 14.52 -6.77
CA ILE A 14 6.20 13.12 -6.77
C ILE A 14 7.29 12.94 -5.73
N PRO A 15 7.00 12.35 -4.56
CA PRO A 15 8.02 12.06 -3.55
C PRO A 15 9.04 11.04 -4.07
N LEU A 16 10.30 11.25 -3.72
CA LEU A 16 11.40 10.32 -4.03
C LEU A 16 11.51 9.17 -3.00
N GLN A 17 10.57 9.07 -2.07
CA GLN A 17 10.34 7.92 -1.20
C GLN A 17 8.88 7.50 -1.31
N GLN A 18 8.63 6.34 -1.94
CA GLN A 18 7.27 5.78 -2.10
C GLN A 18 7.22 4.31 -1.66
N HIS A 19 8.18 3.93 -0.81
CA HIS A 19 8.41 2.58 -0.27
C HIS A 19 8.98 2.72 1.14
N ASP A 20 9.19 1.62 1.83
CA ASP A 20 9.71 1.56 3.21
C ASP A 20 11.25 1.67 3.32
N GLY A 21 11.95 1.86 2.19
CA GLY A 21 13.40 2.07 2.13
C GLY A 21 13.84 3.54 2.19
N ALA A 22 15.10 3.78 1.89
CA ALA A 22 15.69 5.12 1.86
C ALA A 22 15.11 6.00 0.75
N VAL A 23 15.23 7.32 0.90
CA VAL A 23 14.89 8.29 -0.15
C VAL A 23 15.80 8.07 -1.36
N CYS A 24 15.22 8.02 -2.56
CA CYS A 24 15.97 7.91 -3.81
C CYS A 24 16.67 9.23 -4.17
N ASP A 25 17.77 9.12 -4.89
CA ASP A 25 18.45 10.28 -5.45
C ASP A 25 17.65 10.86 -6.63
N SER A 26 17.55 12.18 -6.72
CA SER A 26 16.92 12.84 -7.87
C SER A 26 17.80 12.75 -9.11
N LEU A 27 17.21 12.28 -10.21
CA LEU A 27 17.85 12.26 -11.54
C LEU A 27 17.51 13.50 -12.38
N VAL A 28 16.70 14.41 -11.85
CA VAL A 28 16.23 15.59 -12.55
C VAL A 28 16.47 16.86 -11.74
N SER A 29 16.57 17.98 -12.43
CA SER A 29 16.77 19.32 -11.87
C SER A 29 15.67 20.27 -12.30
N VAL A 30 15.54 21.40 -11.61
CA VAL A 30 14.59 22.46 -11.97
C VAL A 30 14.86 22.95 -13.38
N GLY A 31 13.82 23.04 -14.21
CA GLY A 31 13.84 23.41 -15.61
C GLY A 31 13.92 22.22 -16.59
N ASP A 32 14.13 21.00 -16.10
CA ASP A 32 14.11 19.80 -16.95
C ASP A 32 12.68 19.51 -17.43
N ILE A 33 12.59 19.06 -18.69
CA ILE A 33 11.33 18.57 -19.26
C ILE A 33 11.31 17.05 -19.13
N VAL A 34 10.25 16.52 -18.53
CA VAL A 34 10.05 15.09 -18.31
C VAL A 34 8.85 14.56 -19.06
N SER A 35 8.88 13.29 -19.43
CA SER A 35 7.78 12.58 -20.09
C SER A 35 7.11 11.58 -19.12
N VAL A 36 5.88 11.19 -19.40
CA VAL A 36 5.18 10.10 -18.68
C VAL A 36 6.02 8.84 -18.71
N GLY A 37 6.22 8.20 -17.55
CA GLY A 37 7.03 6.98 -17.43
C GLY A 37 8.55 7.21 -17.37
N GLN A 38 9.03 8.43 -17.51
CA GLN A 38 10.46 8.73 -17.40
C GLN A 38 10.95 8.49 -15.98
N LEU A 39 12.12 7.86 -15.83
CA LEU A 39 12.81 7.69 -14.56
C LEU A 39 13.27 9.06 -14.04
N ILE A 40 12.84 9.44 -12.84
CA ILE A 40 13.15 10.73 -12.18
C ILE A 40 13.84 10.56 -10.83
N GLY A 41 13.82 9.34 -10.26
CA GLY A 41 14.52 9.01 -9.03
C GLY A 41 15.06 7.59 -9.08
N ASP A 42 16.30 7.38 -8.65
CA ASP A 42 16.97 6.08 -8.61
C ASP A 42 17.58 5.83 -7.23
N GLY A 43 17.60 4.56 -6.84
CA GLY A 43 18.04 4.10 -5.54
C GLY A 43 17.77 2.61 -5.38
N GLU A 44 17.38 2.20 -4.19
CA GLU A 44 16.89 0.84 -3.97
C GLU A 44 15.66 0.55 -4.84
N PHE A 45 14.83 1.56 -5.07
CA PHE A 45 13.65 1.52 -5.93
C PHE A 45 13.68 2.62 -6.99
N ARG A 46 12.88 2.44 -8.03
CA ARG A 46 12.79 3.40 -9.13
C ARG A 46 11.50 4.21 -9.04
N ILE A 47 11.65 5.52 -9.18
CA ILE A 47 10.57 6.49 -9.19
C ILE A 47 10.46 7.09 -10.59
N HIS A 48 9.24 7.04 -11.14
CA HIS A 48 8.96 7.51 -12.49
C HIS A 48 7.99 8.68 -12.45
N SER A 49 8.09 9.56 -13.44
CA SER A 49 7.12 10.62 -13.63
C SER A 49 5.77 10.04 -14.07
N SER A 50 4.71 10.44 -13.39
CA SER A 50 3.33 10.10 -13.76
C SER A 50 2.75 10.99 -14.85
N VAL A 51 3.40 12.11 -15.15
CA VAL A 51 2.95 13.13 -16.10
C VAL A 51 4.09 13.57 -17.01
N SER A 52 3.74 14.19 -18.14
CA SER A 52 4.68 15.00 -18.92
C SER A 52 4.63 16.44 -18.44
N GLY A 53 5.78 17.12 -18.33
CA GLY A 53 5.81 18.50 -17.87
C GLY A 53 7.21 19.03 -17.58
N GLU A 54 7.25 20.22 -16.98
CA GLU A 54 8.47 20.89 -16.56
C GLU A 54 8.68 20.74 -15.06
N VAL A 55 9.87 20.35 -14.63
CA VAL A 55 10.27 20.31 -13.23
C VAL A 55 10.40 21.73 -12.71
N THR A 56 9.53 22.14 -11.79
CA THR A 56 9.50 23.49 -11.22
C THR A 56 10.18 23.60 -9.87
N ALA A 57 10.29 22.47 -9.13
CA ALA A 57 11.01 22.40 -7.86
C ALA A 57 11.51 20.98 -7.57
N VAL A 58 12.62 20.88 -6.83
CA VAL A 58 13.11 19.66 -6.19
C VAL A 58 13.42 20.07 -4.75
N SER A 59 12.55 19.71 -3.80
CA SER A 59 12.64 20.15 -2.40
C SER A 59 11.92 19.20 -1.44
N GLU A 60 12.17 19.32 -0.16
CA GLU A 60 11.42 18.62 0.87
C GLU A 60 9.99 19.16 0.96
N LEU A 61 9.01 18.27 0.85
CA LEU A 61 7.57 18.61 0.84
C LEU A 61 6.78 17.59 1.66
N PRO A 62 5.57 17.96 2.11
CA PRO A 62 4.68 17.11 2.89
C PRO A 62 4.47 15.72 2.28
N HIS A 63 4.61 14.68 3.12
CA HIS A 63 4.48 13.29 2.72
C HIS A 63 3.41 12.57 3.59
N PRO A 64 2.67 11.58 3.04
CA PRO A 64 1.64 10.85 3.79
C PRO A 64 2.11 10.14 5.07
N THR A 65 3.41 9.94 5.26
CA THR A 65 3.98 9.40 6.50
C THR A 65 4.09 10.42 7.63
N GLY A 66 3.75 11.69 7.39
CA GLY A 66 3.81 12.77 8.38
C GLY A 66 5.17 13.47 8.48
N LYS A 67 6.12 13.13 7.60
CA LYS A 67 7.43 13.80 7.48
C LYS A 67 7.46 14.61 6.17
N ASP A 68 8.39 15.53 6.05
CA ASP A 68 8.75 16.12 4.77
C ASP A 68 9.75 15.20 4.06
N VAL A 69 9.59 15.00 2.76
CA VAL A 69 10.42 14.12 1.93
C VAL A 69 10.83 14.84 0.66
N LEU A 70 12.08 14.63 0.21
CA LEU A 70 12.54 15.15 -1.06
C LEU A 70 11.60 14.72 -2.18
N SER A 71 11.05 15.71 -2.88
CA SER A 71 9.99 15.53 -3.87
C SER A 71 10.28 16.35 -5.12
N VAL A 72 9.86 15.83 -6.27
CA VAL A 72 9.92 16.52 -7.56
C VAL A 72 8.56 17.11 -7.86
N VAL A 73 8.50 18.41 -8.07
CA VAL A 73 7.29 19.14 -8.47
C VAL A 73 7.29 19.33 -9.96
N ILE A 74 6.25 18.88 -10.64
CA ILE A 74 6.15 18.92 -12.10
C ILE A 74 4.89 19.71 -12.47
N LYS A 75 5.07 20.78 -13.25
CA LYS A 75 3.98 21.50 -13.91
C LYS A 75 3.58 20.71 -15.15
N THR A 76 2.33 20.22 -15.16
CA THR A 76 1.85 19.30 -16.19
C THR A 76 1.66 20.00 -17.55
N HIS A 77 2.07 19.31 -18.61
CA HIS A 77 1.80 19.68 -19.99
C HIS A 77 1.11 18.53 -20.71
N ASN A 78 0.34 18.82 -21.76
CA ASN A 78 -0.19 17.79 -22.64
C ASN A 78 0.99 17.17 -23.42
N GLY A 79 1.43 15.97 -23.03
CA GLY A 79 2.50 15.23 -23.69
C GLY A 79 1.99 13.89 -24.23
N GLU A 80 2.61 13.41 -25.28
CA GLU A 80 2.31 12.08 -25.84
C GLU A 80 3.00 10.99 -25.01
N LYS A 81 2.33 9.82 -24.88
CA LYS A 81 2.97 8.61 -24.35
C LYS A 81 3.99 8.10 -25.35
N SER A 82 5.13 7.62 -24.86
CA SER A 82 6.05 6.85 -25.69
C SER A 82 5.39 5.53 -26.09
N GLU A 83 5.37 5.21 -27.38
CA GLU A 83 4.97 3.88 -27.86
C GLU A 83 6.04 2.86 -27.48
N ILE A 84 5.60 1.70 -26.98
CA ILE A 84 6.48 0.61 -26.57
C ILE A 84 6.32 -0.54 -27.54
N GLU A 85 7.45 -1.03 -28.06
CA GLU A 85 7.44 -2.21 -28.91
C GLU A 85 7.23 -3.50 -28.08
N PRO A 86 6.41 -4.45 -28.54
CA PRO A 86 6.23 -5.74 -27.90
C PRO A 86 7.57 -6.48 -27.81
N VAL A 87 7.94 -6.91 -26.60
CA VAL A 87 9.19 -7.62 -26.36
C VAL A 87 8.91 -9.07 -26.01
N GLU A 88 9.63 -10.00 -26.63
CA GLU A 88 9.57 -11.42 -26.24
C GLU A 88 10.07 -11.59 -24.80
N LEU A 89 9.22 -12.11 -23.92
CA LEU A 89 9.41 -12.13 -22.47
C LEU A 89 10.03 -13.48 -22.03
N SER A 90 11.22 -13.43 -21.44
CA SER A 90 11.79 -14.52 -20.66
C SER A 90 11.68 -14.21 -19.17
N ALA A 91 11.68 -15.22 -18.28
CA ALA A 91 11.57 -15.03 -16.82
C ALA A 91 12.57 -13.99 -16.27
N GLY A 92 13.80 -13.96 -16.76
CA GLY A 92 14.81 -12.98 -16.38
C GLY A 92 14.47 -11.54 -16.82
N LYS A 93 13.87 -11.39 -18.01
CA LYS A 93 13.40 -10.08 -18.52
C LYS A 93 12.19 -9.62 -17.72
N ILE A 94 11.23 -10.50 -17.43
CA ILE A 94 10.06 -10.19 -16.61
C ILE A 94 10.49 -9.68 -15.23
N ARG A 95 11.41 -10.39 -14.56
CA ARG A 95 11.97 -9.99 -13.26
C ARG A 95 12.58 -8.58 -13.32
N ARG A 96 13.34 -8.31 -14.37
CA ARG A 96 13.97 -6.99 -14.59
C ARG A 96 12.90 -5.90 -14.75
N ILE A 97 11.90 -6.12 -15.60
CA ILE A 97 10.83 -5.17 -15.87
C ILE A 97 10.07 -4.87 -14.58
N ILE A 98 9.66 -5.88 -13.79
CA ILE A 98 8.96 -5.69 -12.52
C ILE A 98 9.76 -4.79 -11.56
N ARG A 99 11.08 -5.02 -11.43
CA ARG A 99 11.95 -4.19 -10.59
C ARG A 99 12.12 -2.78 -11.14
N GLU A 100 12.37 -2.66 -12.45
CA GLU A 100 12.59 -1.38 -13.12
C GLU A 100 11.32 -0.51 -13.15
N SER A 101 10.14 -1.11 -13.16
CA SER A 101 8.85 -0.40 -13.10
C SER A 101 8.49 0.11 -11.70
N GLY A 102 9.32 -0.17 -10.70
CA GLY A 102 9.14 0.33 -9.34
C GLY A 102 7.84 -0.11 -8.68
N ILE A 103 7.44 -1.37 -8.89
CA ILE A 103 6.18 -1.91 -8.34
C ILE A 103 6.32 -2.18 -6.84
N VAL A 104 5.45 -1.56 -6.05
CA VAL A 104 5.43 -1.57 -4.58
C VAL A 104 4.09 -2.07 -4.08
N GLU A 105 4.11 -2.90 -3.04
CA GLU A 105 2.92 -3.37 -2.34
C GLU A 105 2.32 -2.27 -1.43
N PRO A 106 1.05 -2.38 -1.02
CA PRO A 106 0.43 -1.38 -0.14
C PRO A 106 1.14 -1.15 1.20
N ASN A 107 1.92 -2.13 1.66
CA ASN A 107 2.73 -2.03 2.89
C ASN A 107 4.11 -1.36 2.67
N GLY A 108 4.42 -0.91 1.47
CA GLY A 108 5.66 -0.23 1.13
C GLY A 108 6.79 -1.15 0.67
N HIS A 109 6.61 -2.47 0.74
CA HIS A 109 7.62 -3.41 0.27
C HIS A 109 7.59 -3.60 -1.24
N PRO A 110 8.73 -3.91 -1.88
CA PRO A 110 8.75 -4.31 -3.29
C PRO A 110 8.07 -5.67 -3.48
N THR A 111 7.41 -5.86 -4.62
CA THR A 111 6.76 -7.14 -4.95
C THR A 111 7.75 -8.30 -5.08
N LEU A 112 9.02 -8.02 -5.39
CA LEU A 112 10.09 -9.02 -5.47
C LEU A 112 11.24 -8.65 -4.53
N ARG A 113 11.14 -9.08 -3.26
CA ARG A 113 12.15 -8.82 -2.20
C ARG A 113 13.33 -9.77 -2.24
N THR A 114 13.10 -11.03 -2.55
CA THR A 114 14.13 -12.08 -2.45
C THR A 114 14.44 -12.73 -3.79
N LYS A 115 15.58 -13.44 -3.83
CA LYS A 115 15.97 -14.31 -4.95
C LYS A 115 15.65 -15.78 -4.69
N GLU A 116 15.03 -16.10 -3.56
CA GLU A 116 14.74 -17.47 -3.15
C GLU A 116 13.66 -18.12 -4.01
N ASP A 117 13.70 -19.46 -4.08
CA ASP A 117 12.70 -20.23 -4.80
C ASP A 117 11.35 -20.16 -4.08
N ILE A 118 10.38 -19.56 -4.73
CA ILE A 118 9.01 -19.45 -4.24
C ILE A 118 8.18 -20.59 -4.80
N ASP A 119 7.59 -21.42 -3.95
CA ASP A 119 6.71 -22.51 -4.37
C ASP A 119 5.23 -22.11 -4.48
N THR A 120 4.83 -21.06 -3.74
CA THR A 120 3.44 -20.64 -3.61
C THR A 120 3.31 -19.13 -3.61
N ILE A 121 2.40 -18.61 -4.44
CA ILE A 121 2.00 -17.20 -4.37
C ILE A 121 0.63 -17.06 -3.72
N ILE A 122 0.46 -16.08 -2.85
CA ILE A 122 -0.83 -15.69 -2.29
C ILE A 122 -1.11 -14.25 -2.70
N VAL A 123 -2.16 -14.05 -3.49
CA VAL A 123 -2.63 -12.71 -3.88
C VAL A 123 -3.74 -12.30 -2.92
N ASN A 124 -3.48 -11.24 -2.17
CA ASN A 124 -4.45 -10.67 -1.25
C ASN A 124 -5.43 -9.76 -2.01
N GLY A 125 -6.66 -10.23 -2.20
CA GLY A 125 -7.77 -9.51 -2.80
C GLY A 125 -8.82 -9.06 -1.80
N THR A 126 -8.52 -9.14 -0.48
CA THR A 126 -9.44 -8.64 0.54
C THR A 126 -9.38 -7.13 0.62
N ASN A 127 -10.51 -6.52 0.94
CA ASN A 127 -10.58 -5.09 1.18
C ASN A 127 -10.24 -4.77 2.63
N THR A 128 -9.87 -3.54 2.91
CA THR A 128 -9.82 -3.00 4.28
C THR A 128 -11.15 -2.28 4.53
N TRP A 129 -11.84 -2.64 5.58
CA TRP A 129 -13.10 -2.12 6.13
C TRP A 129 -13.95 -1.20 5.21
N ASP A 130 -13.47 -0.02 4.88
CA ASP A 130 -14.15 1.04 4.12
C ASP A 130 -13.53 1.31 2.73
N LEU A 131 -12.57 0.47 2.31
CA LEU A 131 -11.88 0.58 1.03
C LEU A 131 -12.25 -0.58 0.11
N SER A 132 -12.56 -0.28 -1.14
CA SER A 132 -12.98 -1.27 -2.15
C SER A 132 -12.14 -1.27 -3.42
N SER A 133 -10.95 -0.67 -3.38
CA SER A 133 -10.07 -0.56 -4.56
C SER A 133 -9.64 -1.90 -5.14
N HIS A 134 -9.39 -2.91 -4.31
CA HIS A 134 -9.05 -4.27 -4.77
C HIS A 134 -10.24 -4.95 -5.45
N GLU A 135 -11.44 -4.84 -4.88
CA GLU A 135 -12.65 -5.39 -5.49
C GLU A 135 -12.96 -4.71 -6.82
N ALA A 136 -12.86 -3.37 -6.88
CA ALA A 136 -13.05 -2.63 -8.12
C ALA A 136 -12.08 -3.07 -9.22
N LEU A 137 -10.80 -3.26 -8.88
CA LEU A 137 -9.80 -3.77 -9.82
C LEU A 137 -10.15 -5.17 -10.32
N MET A 138 -10.57 -6.09 -9.44
CA MET A 138 -10.95 -7.44 -9.83
C MET A 138 -12.20 -7.50 -10.71
N LEU A 139 -13.12 -6.54 -10.56
CA LEU A 139 -14.33 -6.44 -11.39
C LEU A 139 -14.04 -5.84 -12.76
N ASP A 140 -13.21 -4.79 -12.82
CA ASP A 140 -12.93 -4.06 -14.05
C ASP A 140 -11.79 -4.69 -14.89
N HIS A 141 -10.81 -5.38 -14.26
CA HIS A 141 -9.58 -5.87 -14.89
C HIS A 141 -9.22 -7.33 -14.54
N PRO A 142 -10.14 -8.31 -14.56
CA PRO A 142 -9.88 -9.65 -14.07
C PRO A 142 -8.81 -10.41 -14.87
N SER A 143 -8.85 -10.32 -16.21
CA SER A 143 -7.88 -10.99 -17.10
C SER A 143 -6.47 -10.44 -16.98
N GLU A 144 -6.32 -9.12 -16.80
CA GLU A 144 -5.06 -8.45 -16.63
C GLU A 144 -4.38 -8.87 -15.30
N ILE A 145 -5.18 -8.97 -14.23
CA ILE A 145 -4.73 -9.46 -12.92
C ILE A 145 -4.24 -10.91 -12.99
N VAL A 146 -4.98 -11.79 -13.67
CA VAL A 146 -4.58 -13.19 -13.85
C VAL A 146 -3.32 -13.31 -14.71
N TYR A 147 -3.20 -12.47 -15.75
CA TYR A 147 -1.98 -12.40 -16.56
C TYR A 147 -0.76 -11.99 -15.71
N GLY A 148 -0.86 -10.90 -14.93
CA GLY A 148 0.21 -10.45 -14.04
C GLY A 148 0.61 -11.52 -13.02
N LEU A 149 -0.37 -12.26 -12.47
CA LEU A 149 -0.11 -13.37 -11.57
C LEU A 149 0.67 -14.49 -12.27
N LYS A 150 0.29 -14.88 -13.48
CA LYS A 150 1.02 -15.90 -14.27
C LYS A 150 2.45 -15.49 -14.57
N ALA A 151 2.65 -14.24 -14.97
CA ALA A 151 3.98 -13.69 -15.21
C ALA A 151 4.84 -13.69 -13.94
N LEU A 152 4.25 -13.35 -12.79
CA LEU A 152 4.94 -13.43 -11.51
C LEU A 152 5.27 -14.89 -11.13
N MET A 153 4.33 -15.83 -11.32
CA MET A 153 4.56 -17.25 -11.08
C MET A 153 5.73 -17.79 -11.91
N GLU A 154 5.81 -17.45 -13.19
CA GLU A 154 6.91 -17.81 -14.07
C GLU A 154 8.24 -17.21 -13.59
N THR A 155 8.20 -15.96 -13.15
CA THR A 155 9.40 -15.23 -12.69
C THR A 155 10.05 -15.85 -11.47
N VAL A 156 9.24 -16.36 -10.53
CA VAL A 156 9.72 -16.92 -9.24
C VAL A 156 9.69 -18.44 -9.20
N GLY A 157 9.24 -19.10 -10.26
CA GLY A 157 9.14 -20.56 -10.33
C GLY A 157 8.00 -21.16 -9.52
N ALA A 158 6.99 -20.37 -9.16
CA ALA A 158 5.88 -20.82 -8.32
C ALA A 158 4.98 -21.85 -9.03
N LYS A 159 4.70 -22.96 -8.35
CA LYS A 159 3.91 -24.07 -8.89
C LYS A 159 2.40 -23.89 -8.67
N LYS A 160 2.00 -23.05 -7.73
CA LYS A 160 0.60 -22.81 -7.36
C LYS A 160 0.40 -21.38 -6.85
N ALA A 161 -0.81 -20.87 -7.05
CA ALA A 161 -1.21 -19.60 -6.52
C ALA A 161 -2.60 -19.65 -5.89
N PHE A 162 -2.83 -18.79 -4.91
CA PHE A 162 -4.12 -18.56 -4.26
C PHE A 162 -4.50 -17.10 -4.39
N ILE A 163 -5.70 -16.82 -4.88
CA ILE A 163 -6.30 -15.47 -4.83
C ILE A 163 -7.33 -15.50 -3.69
N ILE A 164 -7.11 -14.69 -2.67
CA ILE A 164 -7.94 -14.65 -1.46
C ILE A 164 -8.92 -13.49 -1.58
N ILE A 165 -10.22 -13.79 -1.55
CA ILE A 165 -11.29 -12.80 -1.73
C ILE A 165 -12.30 -12.96 -0.58
N GLU A 166 -12.94 -11.90 -0.16
CA GLU A 166 -13.97 -11.93 0.86
C GLU A 166 -15.22 -12.69 0.41
N LEU A 167 -15.78 -13.45 1.33
CA LEU A 167 -17.06 -14.11 1.12
C LEU A 167 -18.16 -13.05 0.97
N GLY A 168 -18.93 -13.14 -0.13
CA GLY A 168 -19.98 -12.16 -0.46
C GLY A 168 -19.53 -11.07 -1.44
N SER A 169 -18.23 -10.95 -1.75
CA SER A 169 -17.75 -10.07 -2.81
C SER A 169 -18.22 -10.51 -4.19
N GLU A 170 -18.67 -9.57 -5.01
CA GLU A 170 -19.03 -9.82 -6.42
C GLU A 170 -17.81 -10.30 -7.23
N ALA A 171 -16.61 -9.86 -6.88
CA ALA A 171 -15.37 -10.27 -7.54
C ALA A 171 -15.07 -11.76 -7.38
N LEU A 172 -15.64 -12.43 -6.37
CA LEU A 172 -15.43 -13.87 -6.14
C LEU A 172 -15.88 -14.72 -7.34
N HIS A 173 -17.04 -14.40 -7.92
CA HIS A 173 -17.56 -15.10 -9.10
C HIS A 173 -16.72 -14.78 -10.34
N VAL A 174 -16.42 -13.52 -10.57
CA VAL A 174 -15.65 -13.05 -11.74
C VAL A 174 -14.25 -13.71 -11.75
N MET A 175 -13.52 -13.62 -10.64
CA MET A 175 -12.17 -14.19 -10.56
C MET A 175 -12.16 -15.72 -10.65
N ARG A 176 -13.17 -16.41 -10.11
CA ARG A 176 -13.33 -17.85 -10.28
C ARG A 176 -13.53 -18.23 -11.75
N THR A 177 -14.35 -17.50 -12.47
CA THR A 177 -14.60 -17.72 -13.89
C THR A 177 -13.33 -17.52 -14.72
N GLU A 178 -12.60 -16.43 -14.43
CA GLU A 178 -11.37 -16.09 -15.13
C GLU A 178 -10.26 -17.12 -14.93
N THR A 179 -10.21 -17.77 -13.77
CA THR A 179 -9.18 -18.75 -13.42
C THR A 179 -9.53 -20.20 -13.78
N ILE A 180 -10.70 -20.47 -14.37
CA ILE A 180 -11.10 -21.85 -14.79
C ILE A 180 -10.03 -22.56 -15.64
N PRO A 181 -9.37 -21.91 -16.61
CA PRO A 181 -8.37 -22.57 -17.44
C PRO A 181 -7.10 -22.98 -16.67
N ASP A 182 -6.88 -22.42 -15.49
CA ASP A 182 -5.61 -22.52 -14.76
C ASP A 182 -5.74 -23.42 -13.52
N SER A 183 -5.44 -24.69 -13.66
CA SER A 183 -5.57 -25.68 -12.58
C SER A 183 -4.66 -25.41 -11.36
N ASN A 184 -3.62 -24.62 -11.53
CA ASN A 184 -2.64 -24.23 -10.51
C ASN A 184 -2.97 -22.90 -9.80
N ILE A 185 -4.02 -22.20 -10.23
CA ILE A 185 -4.52 -20.98 -9.58
C ILE A 185 -5.88 -21.30 -8.92
N LYS A 186 -6.02 -20.99 -7.63
CA LYS A 186 -7.26 -21.22 -6.89
C LYS A 186 -7.76 -19.96 -6.24
N VAL A 187 -9.03 -19.61 -6.48
CA VAL A 187 -9.72 -18.52 -5.81
C VAL A 187 -10.41 -19.04 -4.54
N ILE A 188 -10.00 -18.53 -3.39
CA ILE A 188 -10.46 -18.95 -2.07
C ILE A 188 -11.27 -17.83 -1.44
N ALA A 189 -12.50 -18.15 -1.04
CA ALA A 189 -13.32 -17.26 -0.23
C ALA A 189 -12.88 -17.30 1.25
N THR A 190 -12.76 -16.12 1.87
CA THR A 190 -12.47 -16.00 3.31
C THR A 190 -13.55 -15.14 3.97
N PRO A 191 -13.94 -15.42 5.22
CA PRO A 191 -14.78 -14.49 5.95
C PRO A 191 -14.14 -13.09 5.98
N GLY A 192 -14.96 -12.07 5.75
CA GLY A 192 -14.56 -10.67 5.90
C GLY A 192 -14.37 -10.33 7.38
N TYR A 193 -13.16 -10.36 7.87
CA TYR A 193 -12.79 -9.89 9.19
C TYR A 193 -11.52 -9.05 9.10
N TYR A 194 -11.47 -8.04 9.91
CA TYR A 194 -10.29 -7.19 10.02
C TYR A 194 -9.35 -7.69 11.14
N PRO A 195 -8.03 -7.62 10.99
CA PRO A 195 -7.29 -7.25 9.78
C PRO A 195 -7.40 -8.32 8.69
N PRO A 196 -7.49 -7.93 7.41
CA PRO A 196 -7.80 -8.86 6.29
C PRO A 196 -6.69 -9.88 5.99
N GLY A 197 -5.68 -9.91 6.79
CA GLY A 197 -4.58 -10.87 6.70
C GLY A 197 -3.24 -10.18 6.49
N THR A 198 -2.43 -10.24 7.53
CA THR A 198 -1.01 -9.95 7.38
C THR A 198 -0.38 -11.04 6.53
N GLU A 199 0.74 -10.76 5.89
CA GLU A 199 1.46 -11.73 5.06
C GLU A 199 1.70 -13.05 5.81
N ASN A 200 2.17 -12.98 7.05
CA ASN A 200 2.40 -14.14 7.91
C ASN A 200 1.13 -14.95 8.20
N THR A 201 0.00 -14.26 8.43
CA THR A 201 -1.30 -14.91 8.67
C THR A 201 -1.80 -15.60 7.41
N LEU A 202 -1.68 -14.96 6.24
CA LEU A 202 -2.05 -15.54 4.95
C LEU A 202 -1.18 -16.77 4.63
N ALA A 203 0.13 -16.69 4.81
CA ALA A 203 1.06 -17.80 4.62
C ALA A 203 0.70 -18.99 5.53
N LYS A 204 0.44 -18.75 6.81
CA LYS A 204 0.01 -19.79 7.77
C LYS A 204 -1.33 -20.41 7.39
N LYS A 205 -2.33 -19.58 7.05
CA LYS A 205 -3.71 -20.04 6.80
C LYS A 205 -3.85 -20.80 5.48
N PHE A 206 -3.28 -20.28 4.41
CA PHE A 206 -3.52 -20.79 3.05
C PHE A 206 -2.38 -21.63 2.49
N ALA A 207 -1.12 -21.28 2.73
CA ALA A 207 0.01 -22.10 2.33
C ALA A 207 0.41 -23.16 3.37
N LYS A 208 -0.17 -23.12 4.59
CA LYS A 208 0.16 -23.98 5.73
C LYS A 208 1.63 -23.88 6.16
N LYS A 209 2.25 -22.73 5.94
CA LYS A 209 3.63 -22.42 6.30
C LYS A 209 3.64 -21.52 7.54
N LYS A 210 4.29 -21.98 8.62
CA LYS A 210 4.51 -21.15 9.81
C LYS A 210 5.76 -20.30 9.59
N VAL A 211 5.60 -19.00 9.67
CA VAL A 211 6.70 -18.02 9.58
C VAL A 211 7.19 -17.71 11.00
N PRO A 212 8.46 -17.94 11.32
CA PRO A 212 9.04 -17.57 12.62
C PRO A 212 9.02 -16.05 12.83
N ARG A 213 9.18 -15.61 14.09
CA ARG A 213 9.34 -14.18 14.40
C ARG A 213 10.64 -13.64 13.78
N GLY A 214 10.61 -12.41 13.30
CA GLY A 214 11.74 -11.78 12.61
C GLY A 214 12.02 -12.33 11.21
N SER A 215 11.17 -13.26 10.69
CA SER A 215 11.27 -13.83 9.34
C SER A 215 10.12 -13.35 8.47
N ILE A 216 10.30 -13.43 7.17
CA ILE A 216 9.28 -13.10 6.15
C ILE A 216 8.73 -14.39 5.50
N PRO A 217 7.53 -14.38 4.88
CA PRO A 217 6.96 -15.55 4.23
C PRO A 217 7.83 -16.15 3.12
N GLU A 218 8.60 -15.32 2.44
CA GLU A 218 9.52 -15.71 1.38
C GLU A 218 10.59 -16.69 1.88
N ASP A 219 11.08 -16.56 3.12
CA ASP A 219 12.01 -17.53 3.75
C ASP A 219 11.42 -18.93 3.87
N ARG A 220 10.13 -19.05 3.63
CA ARG A 220 9.38 -20.31 3.63
C ARG A 220 8.83 -20.69 2.26
N GLY A 221 9.31 -20.03 1.20
CA GLY A 221 8.88 -20.27 -0.17
C GLY A 221 7.47 -19.77 -0.49
N VAL A 222 6.97 -18.77 0.25
CA VAL A 222 5.65 -18.17 0.03
C VAL A 222 5.83 -16.68 -0.28
N LEU A 223 5.36 -16.24 -1.44
CA LEU A 223 5.27 -14.83 -1.79
C LEU A 223 3.84 -14.35 -1.55
N VAL A 224 3.68 -13.27 -0.80
CA VAL A 224 2.37 -12.61 -0.62
C VAL A 224 2.40 -11.29 -1.37
N SER A 225 1.39 -11.07 -2.21
CA SER A 225 1.29 -9.88 -3.06
C SER A 225 -0.16 -9.38 -3.10
N SER A 226 -0.40 -8.22 -3.68
CA SER A 226 -1.73 -7.59 -3.79
C SER A 226 -2.31 -7.67 -5.19
N ILE A 227 -3.64 -7.51 -5.30
CA ILE A 227 -4.33 -7.35 -6.59
C ILE A 227 -3.76 -6.16 -7.39
N ALA A 228 -3.47 -5.05 -6.70
CA ALA A 228 -2.91 -3.86 -7.34
C ALA A 228 -1.52 -4.12 -7.95
N ALA A 229 -0.69 -4.91 -7.30
CA ALA A 229 0.61 -5.30 -7.85
C ALA A 229 0.47 -6.20 -9.08
N MET A 230 -0.49 -7.14 -9.09
CA MET A 230 -0.75 -7.97 -10.27
C MET A 230 -1.15 -7.14 -11.48
N LYS A 231 -2.04 -6.15 -11.29
CA LYS A 231 -2.41 -5.21 -12.35
C LYS A 231 -1.20 -4.39 -12.82
N ALA A 232 -0.39 -3.86 -11.90
CA ALA A 232 0.80 -3.09 -12.24
C ALA A 232 1.87 -3.93 -12.99
N ILE A 233 1.97 -5.23 -12.71
CA ILE A 233 2.82 -6.15 -13.47
C ILE A 233 2.32 -6.27 -14.91
N TYR A 234 1.01 -6.41 -15.12
CA TYR A 234 0.43 -6.42 -16.46
C TYR A 234 0.75 -5.13 -17.21
N ASP A 235 0.50 -3.96 -16.59
CA ASP A 235 0.75 -2.65 -17.20
C ASP A 235 2.21 -2.50 -17.61
N ALA A 236 3.14 -2.93 -16.74
CA ALA A 236 4.56 -2.87 -17.03
C ALA A 236 4.98 -3.79 -18.19
N LEU A 237 4.38 -4.98 -18.29
CA LEU A 237 4.77 -5.99 -19.28
C LEU A 237 4.10 -5.78 -20.64
N CYS A 238 2.82 -5.39 -20.65
CA CYS A 238 2.01 -5.29 -21.86
C CYS A 238 1.92 -3.87 -22.39
N ASP A 239 1.80 -2.88 -21.49
CA ASP A 239 1.65 -1.48 -21.87
C ASP A 239 2.95 -0.68 -21.67
N GLY A 240 4.01 -1.32 -21.11
CA GLY A 240 5.28 -0.71 -20.73
C GLY A 240 5.12 0.46 -19.76
N GLU A 241 4.02 0.51 -19.06
CA GLU A 241 3.72 1.58 -18.12
C GLU A 241 4.27 1.19 -16.73
N PRO A 242 5.27 1.91 -16.18
CA PRO A 242 5.71 1.67 -14.82
C PRO A 242 4.59 2.04 -13.83
N MET A 243 4.78 1.71 -12.53
CA MET A 243 3.75 2.02 -11.52
C MET A 243 3.68 3.53 -11.26
N ILE A 244 2.92 4.23 -12.10
CA ILE A 244 2.70 5.68 -12.08
C ILE A 244 1.25 6.08 -11.82
N LYS A 245 0.35 5.09 -11.72
CA LYS A 245 -1.07 5.29 -11.40
C LYS A 245 -1.52 4.37 -10.29
N LYS A 246 -2.56 4.76 -9.59
CA LYS A 246 -3.15 4.01 -8.49
C LYS A 246 -4.67 4.09 -8.51
N VAL A 247 -5.33 2.97 -8.22
CA VAL A 247 -6.77 2.98 -7.90
C VAL A 247 -6.91 3.25 -6.41
N VAL A 248 -7.64 4.31 -6.08
CA VAL A 248 -7.83 4.81 -4.72
C VAL A 248 -9.32 4.88 -4.42
N THR A 249 -9.75 4.35 -3.27
CA THR A 249 -11.11 4.53 -2.76
C THR A 249 -11.21 5.88 -2.06
N VAL A 250 -12.14 6.72 -2.50
CA VAL A 250 -12.48 7.97 -1.80
C VAL A 250 -13.81 7.78 -1.10
N ALA A 251 -13.81 7.94 0.22
CA ALA A 251 -14.94 7.61 1.08
C ALA A 251 -15.20 8.67 2.17
N GLY A 252 -16.29 8.50 2.91
CA GLY A 252 -16.68 9.38 3.99
C GLY A 252 -17.41 10.64 3.52
N ALA A 253 -17.10 11.79 4.13
CA ALA A 253 -17.78 13.05 3.90
C ALA A 253 -17.35 13.76 2.62
N VAL A 254 -17.55 13.12 1.48
CA VAL A 254 -17.32 13.67 0.12
C VAL A 254 -18.61 13.67 -0.67
N GLY A 255 -18.71 14.55 -1.66
CA GLY A 255 -19.92 14.70 -2.46
C GLY A 255 -20.30 13.45 -3.28
N SER A 256 -19.30 12.66 -3.69
CA SER A 256 -19.49 11.45 -4.48
C SER A 256 -18.44 10.39 -4.14
N PRO A 257 -18.64 9.58 -3.09
CA PRO A 257 -17.74 8.46 -2.74
C PRO A 257 -17.62 7.47 -3.91
N ARG A 258 -16.37 7.12 -4.28
CA ARG A 258 -16.12 6.22 -5.42
C ARG A 258 -14.67 5.71 -5.43
N ASN A 259 -14.40 4.74 -6.30
CA ASN A 259 -13.04 4.35 -6.67
C ASN A 259 -12.56 5.18 -7.85
N VAL A 260 -11.38 5.77 -7.74
CA VAL A 260 -10.79 6.63 -8.77
C VAL A 260 -9.42 6.12 -9.21
N LEU A 261 -9.14 6.22 -10.50
CA LEU A 261 -7.79 6.04 -11.04
C LEU A 261 -7.09 7.40 -10.99
N VAL A 262 -5.97 7.45 -10.26
CA VAL A 262 -5.23 8.67 -9.96
C VAL A 262 -3.78 8.52 -10.39
N ASP A 263 -3.22 9.56 -11.01
CA ASP A 263 -1.78 9.63 -11.25
C ASP A 263 -1.03 9.82 -9.93
N ILE A 264 0.08 9.13 -9.75
CA ILE A 264 0.94 9.28 -8.56
C ILE A 264 1.48 10.72 -8.52
N GLY A 265 1.44 11.33 -7.34
CA GLY A 265 1.84 12.72 -7.17
C GLY A 265 0.68 13.72 -7.16
N VAL A 266 -0.54 13.31 -7.49
CA VAL A 266 -1.72 14.17 -7.40
C VAL A 266 -2.03 14.47 -5.94
N PRO A 267 -2.17 15.78 -5.54
CA PRO A 267 -2.55 16.13 -4.18
C PRO A 267 -3.91 15.57 -3.76
N ILE A 268 -4.05 15.18 -2.51
CA ILE A 268 -5.31 14.64 -1.96
C ILE A 268 -6.45 15.65 -2.08
N SER A 269 -6.17 16.95 -1.89
CA SER A 269 -7.13 18.06 -2.09
C SER A 269 -7.78 18.01 -3.48
N HIS A 270 -6.99 17.75 -4.52
CA HIS A 270 -7.49 17.62 -5.89
C HIS A 270 -8.35 16.38 -6.06
N VAL A 271 -7.94 15.24 -5.51
CA VAL A 271 -8.73 13.99 -5.56
C VAL A 271 -10.09 14.17 -4.88
N ILE A 272 -10.14 14.80 -3.71
CA ILE A 272 -11.38 15.11 -3.01
C ILE A 272 -12.25 16.05 -3.85
N LYS A 273 -11.68 17.07 -4.48
CA LYS A 273 -12.39 18.00 -5.35
C LYS A 273 -13.06 17.30 -6.54
N GLU A 274 -12.33 16.40 -7.21
CA GLU A 274 -12.84 15.59 -8.34
C GLU A 274 -13.95 14.60 -7.89
N CYS A 275 -13.99 14.27 -6.59
CA CYS A 275 -15.09 13.49 -5.98
C CYS A 275 -16.23 14.36 -5.46
N GLY A 276 -16.37 15.58 -5.95
CA GLY A 276 -17.47 16.49 -5.61
C GLY A 276 -17.22 17.36 -4.37
N GLY A 277 -15.98 17.43 -3.89
CA GLY A 277 -15.58 18.20 -2.72
C GLY A 277 -16.05 17.56 -1.41
N CYS A 278 -15.78 18.26 -0.30
CA CYS A 278 -16.22 17.82 1.02
C CYS A 278 -17.73 18.10 1.22
N SER A 279 -18.47 17.14 1.72
CA SER A 279 -19.86 17.31 2.16
C SER A 279 -19.89 17.74 3.64
N GLY A 280 -19.60 19.01 3.89
CA GLY A 280 -19.46 19.61 5.22
C GLY A 280 -18.03 20.06 5.50
N THR A 281 -17.78 20.54 6.73
CA THR A 281 -16.43 20.95 7.15
C THR A 281 -15.59 19.73 7.50
N PRO A 282 -14.52 19.43 6.75
CA PRO A 282 -13.63 18.32 7.08
C PRO A 282 -12.83 18.66 8.33
N VAL A 283 -12.73 17.73 9.26
CA VAL A 283 -11.91 17.84 10.48
C VAL A 283 -10.80 16.82 10.53
N LYS A 284 -10.90 15.78 9.69
CA LYS A 284 -9.87 14.75 9.60
C LYS A 284 -9.86 14.12 8.21
N ILE A 285 -8.69 14.00 7.62
CA ILE A 285 -8.45 13.24 6.41
C ILE A 285 -7.52 12.07 6.78
N ILE A 286 -7.91 10.86 6.43
CA ILE A 286 -7.15 9.65 6.74
C ILE A 286 -6.79 8.95 5.44
N VAL A 287 -5.52 8.61 5.27
CA VAL A 287 -5.02 7.79 4.15
C VAL A 287 -4.92 6.33 4.59
N ASN A 288 -5.35 5.39 3.74
CA ASN A 288 -5.28 3.94 3.91
C ASN A 288 -6.23 3.35 4.99
N GLY A 289 -7.39 3.97 5.17
CA GLY A 289 -8.50 3.40 5.95
C GLY A 289 -8.59 3.86 7.39
N ALA A 290 -9.77 3.70 7.98
CA ALA A 290 -10.12 4.26 9.29
C ALA A 290 -9.29 3.70 10.45
N ILE A 291 -8.88 2.43 10.38
CA ILE A 291 -8.27 1.71 11.51
C ILE A 291 -6.73 1.68 11.40
N SER A 292 -6.19 1.30 10.24
CA SER A 292 -4.73 1.18 10.01
C SER A 292 -4.10 2.42 9.39
N GLY A 293 -4.92 3.33 8.89
CA GLY A 293 -4.46 4.51 8.18
C GLY A 293 -3.79 5.56 9.06
N ALA A 294 -3.28 6.58 8.39
CA ALA A 294 -2.67 7.75 9.04
C ALA A 294 -3.49 9.02 8.77
N ALA A 295 -3.83 9.74 9.85
CA ALA A 295 -4.43 11.06 9.72
C ALA A 295 -3.40 12.04 9.14
N GLN A 296 -3.84 12.83 8.15
CA GLN A 296 -2.99 13.78 7.48
C GLN A 296 -3.11 15.17 8.12
N TYR A 297 -1.98 15.88 8.23
CA TYR A 297 -1.91 17.25 8.74
C TYR A 297 -2.17 18.29 7.66
N SER A 298 -2.11 17.88 6.38
CA SER A 298 -2.38 18.69 5.21
C SER A 298 -3.08 17.87 4.14
N ASP A 299 -3.95 18.48 3.35
CA ASP A 299 -4.58 17.86 2.17
C ASP A 299 -3.75 18.07 0.89
N GLU A 300 -2.63 18.79 0.99
CA GLU A 300 -1.65 18.94 -0.09
C GLU A 300 -0.68 17.75 -0.22
N VAL A 301 -0.71 16.78 0.73
CA VAL A 301 0.08 15.56 0.59
C VAL A 301 -0.34 14.81 -0.68
N PRO A 302 0.62 14.26 -1.45
CA PRO A 302 0.33 13.58 -2.70
C PRO A 302 -0.16 12.15 -2.49
N VAL A 303 -0.90 11.65 -3.48
CA VAL A 303 -1.12 10.20 -3.66
C VAL A 303 0.21 9.54 -4.03
N ILE A 304 0.56 8.47 -3.33
CA ILE A 304 1.78 7.70 -3.55
C ILE A 304 1.46 6.23 -3.88
N LYS A 305 2.45 5.44 -4.25
CA LYS A 305 2.29 4.01 -4.62
C LYS A 305 1.58 3.18 -3.55
N THR A 306 1.74 3.52 -2.27
CA THR A 306 1.11 2.82 -1.15
C THR A 306 -0.28 3.33 -0.79
N THR A 307 -0.77 4.40 -1.43
CA THR A 307 -2.11 4.94 -1.17
C THR A 307 -3.18 4.01 -1.74
N THR A 308 -4.08 3.51 -0.88
CA THR A 308 -5.22 2.65 -1.25
C THR A 308 -6.57 3.31 -1.02
N GLY A 309 -6.62 4.33 -0.17
CA GLY A 309 -7.85 5.05 0.12
C GLY A 309 -7.65 6.39 0.80
N ILE A 310 -8.64 7.25 0.63
CA ILE A 310 -8.76 8.57 1.26
C ILE A 310 -10.13 8.62 1.94
N LEU A 311 -10.14 8.75 3.25
CA LEU A 311 -11.35 8.87 4.07
C LEU A 311 -11.44 10.28 4.65
N VAL A 312 -12.52 10.99 4.33
CA VAL A 312 -12.82 12.31 4.88
C VAL A 312 -13.82 12.19 6.01
N GLN A 313 -13.51 12.74 7.18
CA GLN A 313 -14.41 12.76 8.34
C GLN A 313 -14.78 14.19 8.74
N THR A 314 -16.03 14.39 9.08
CA THR A 314 -16.57 15.61 9.71
C THR A 314 -16.65 15.44 11.22
N GLU A 315 -17.00 16.52 11.94
CA GLU A 315 -17.15 16.53 13.39
C GLU A 315 -18.04 15.39 13.93
N SER A 316 -19.13 15.09 13.24
CA SER A 316 -20.07 14.03 13.64
C SER A 316 -19.51 12.61 13.51
N GLY A 317 -18.40 12.42 12.76
CA GLY A 317 -17.75 11.13 12.56
C GLY A 317 -16.55 10.89 13.49
N ILE A 318 -16.29 11.79 14.44
CA ILE A 318 -15.13 11.70 15.32
C ILE A 318 -15.56 11.45 16.76
N GLU A 319 -15.08 10.35 17.33
CA GLU A 319 -15.12 10.10 18.78
C GLU A 319 -14.02 10.94 19.48
N ARG A 320 -14.43 11.76 20.46
CA ARG A 320 -13.51 12.64 21.23
C ARG A 320 -13.39 12.23 22.69
N GLU A 321 -13.39 10.93 22.95
CA GLU A 321 -13.14 10.45 24.31
C GLU A 321 -11.65 10.63 24.66
N ALA A 322 -11.39 11.23 25.83
CA ALA A 322 -10.03 11.35 26.32
C ALA A 322 -9.47 9.98 26.73
N PRO A 323 -8.20 9.69 26.45
CA PRO A 323 -7.56 8.47 26.92
C PRO A 323 -7.61 8.34 28.45
N ALA A 324 -7.92 7.15 28.95
CA ALA A 324 -7.86 6.79 30.36
C ALA A 324 -6.69 5.83 30.63
N PRO A 325 -6.23 5.69 31.87
CA PRO A 325 -5.17 4.73 32.21
C PRO A 325 -5.51 3.30 31.79
N CYS A 326 -4.49 2.52 31.42
CA CYS A 326 -4.64 1.12 31.06
C CYS A 326 -5.24 0.32 32.25
N ILE A 327 -6.33 -0.42 32.00
CA ILE A 327 -6.99 -1.28 33.00
C ILE A 327 -6.53 -2.74 32.93
N ASN A 328 -5.51 -3.06 32.15
CA ASN A 328 -4.94 -4.41 31.94
C ASN A 328 -5.97 -5.48 31.57
N CYS A 329 -6.98 -5.15 30.75
CA CYS A 329 -8.03 -6.08 30.32
C CYS A 329 -7.58 -7.12 29.30
N ALA A 330 -6.40 -6.98 28.71
CA ALA A 330 -5.78 -7.87 27.70
C ALA A 330 -6.52 -7.95 26.34
N TRP A 331 -7.63 -7.24 26.09
CA TRP A 331 -8.32 -7.29 24.78
C TRP A 331 -7.40 -6.99 23.59
N CYS A 332 -6.46 -6.06 23.76
CA CYS A 332 -5.47 -5.76 22.73
C CYS A 332 -4.52 -6.93 22.43
N VAL A 333 -4.32 -7.85 23.37
CA VAL A 333 -3.50 -9.07 23.19
C VAL A 333 -4.30 -10.12 22.45
N ASP A 334 -5.57 -10.33 22.86
CA ASP A 334 -6.45 -11.34 22.25
C ASP A 334 -6.71 -11.04 20.76
N GLU A 335 -6.85 -9.75 20.40
CA GLU A 335 -7.10 -9.30 19.03
C GLU A 335 -5.82 -9.07 18.20
N CYS A 336 -4.63 -9.27 18.77
CA CYS A 336 -3.39 -9.07 18.01
C CYS A 336 -3.14 -10.22 17.01
N PRO A 337 -3.17 -9.98 15.69
CA PRO A 337 -3.02 -11.02 14.68
C PRO A 337 -1.63 -11.67 14.69
N ILE A 338 -0.63 -10.97 15.24
CA ILE A 338 0.76 -11.41 15.33
C ILE A 338 1.06 -12.04 16.71
N GLY A 339 0.15 -11.88 17.69
CA GLY A 339 0.33 -12.41 19.05
C GLY A 339 1.38 -11.63 19.86
N LEU A 340 1.47 -10.33 19.64
CA LEU A 340 2.26 -9.41 20.46
C LEU A 340 1.51 -9.06 21.76
N MET A 341 2.19 -8.33 22.64
CA MET A 341 1.62 -7.76 23.87
C MET A 341 1.50 -6.23 23.75
N PRO A 342 0.48 -5.68 23.02
CA PRO A 342 0.43 -4.26 22.70
C PRO A 342 0.40 -3.32 23.91
N HIS A 343 -0.20 -3.74 25.02
CA HIS A 343 -0.24 -2.94 26.26
C HIS A 343 1.15 -2.78 26.90
N LEU A 344 2.01 -3.81 26.83
CA LEU A 344 3.40 -3.71 27.32
C LEU A 344 4.24 -2.88 26.36
N LEU A 345 4.12 -3.13 25.04
CA LEU A 345 4.80 -2.31 24.03
C LEU A 345 4.43 -0.84 24.15
N TYR A 346 3.14 -0.53 24.39
CA TYR A 346 2.69 0.83 24.66
C TYR A 346 3.40 1.41 25.89
N GLY A 347 3.41 0.70 27.02
CA GLY A 347 4.00 1.21 28.26
C GLY A 347 5.50 1.42 28.18
N TYR A 348 6.24 0.51 27.55
CA TYR A 348 7.68 0.65 27.36
C TYR A 348 8.04 1.75 26.35
N ALA A 349 7.33 1.83 25.24
CA ALA A 349 7.56 2.87 24.23
C ALA A 349 7.22 4.27 24.78
N ASP A 350 6.12 4.42 25.54
CA ASP A 350 5.72 5.68 26.18
C ASP A 350 6.77 6.15 27.21
N SER A 351 7.47 5.20 27.82
CA SER A 351 8.57 5.47 28.75
C SER A 351 9.96 5.47 28.10
N ALA A 352 10.04 5.49 26.77
CA ALA A 352 11.28 5.44 25.97
C ALA A 352 12.24 4.28 26.34
N GLN A 353 11.70 3.13 26.79
CA GLN A 353 12.46 1.90 27.07
C GLN A 353 12.54 1.05 25.79
N PHE A 354 13.31 1.52 24.80
CA PHE A 354 13.36 0.93 23.46
C PHE A 354 14.01 -0.44 23.41
N ASP A 355 14.97 -0.71 24.29
CA ASP A 355 15.58 -2.03 24.54
C ASP A 355 14.51 -3.08 24.83
N LYS A 356 13.59 -2.79 25.74
CA LYS A 356 12.47 -3.68 26.07
C LYS A 356 11.45 -3.82 24.95
N CYS A 357 11.28 -2.78 24.15
CA CYS A 357 10.45 -2.84 22.96
C CYS A 357 11.03 -3.82 21.91
N ALA A 358 12.36 -3.79 21.71
CA ALA A 358 13.06 -4.73 20.83
C ALA A 358 12.96 -6.17 21.36
N GLU A 359 13.17 -6.42 22.65
CA GLU A 359 13.01 -7.74 23.29
C GLU A 359 11.59 -8.31 23.10
N LEU A 360 10.57 -7.47 23.05
CA LEU A 360 9.17 -7.85 22.80
C LEU A 360 8.78 -7.85 21.32
N TYR A 361 9.76 -7.81 20.41
CA TYR A 361 9.56 -7.90 18.96
C TYR A 361 8.64 -6.80 18.40
N ILE A 362 8.84 -5.53 18.82
CA ILE A 362 8.03 -4.41 18.33
C ILE A 362 8.09 -4.28 16.80
N GLY A 363 9.19 -4.68 16.16
CA GLY A 363 9.38 -4.70 14.73
C GLY A 363 8.36 -5.59 13.99
N ASP A 364 7.89 -6.68 14.61
CA ASP A 364 6.88 -7.58 14.02
C ASP A 364 5.48 -6.94 13.95
N CYS A 365 5.24 -5.79 14.61
CA CYS A 365 3.95 -5.13 14.60
C CYS A 365 3.60 -4.63 13.19
N VAL A 366 2.48 -5.07 12.65
CA VAL A 366 1.97 -4.70 11.33
C VAL A 366 1.06 -3.47 11.35
N GLU A 367 0.97 -2.78 12.48
CA GLU A 367 0.25 -1.52 12.65
C GLU A 367 -1.23 -1.57 12.20
N CYS A 368 -1.85 -2.73 12.29
CA CYS A 368 -3.23 -2.95 11.86
C CYS A 368 -4.28 -2.16 12.66
N GLY A 369 -3.95 -1.59 13.80
CA GLY A 369 -4.86 -0.75 14.59
C GLY A 369 -5.82 -1.49 15.52
N MET A 370 -5.95 -2.83 15.43
CA MET A 370 -6.92 -3.58 16.24
C MET A 370 -6.77 -3.36 17.75
N CYS A 371 -5.54 -3.31 18.24
CA CYS A 371 -5.26 -3.06 19.65
C CYS A 371 -5.80 -1.71 20.16
N ALA A 372 -5.74 -0.66 19.33
CA ALA A 372 -6.31 0.65 19.65
C ALA A 372 -7.83 0.66 19.49
N TYR A 373 -8.36 -0.02 18.46
CA TYR A 373 -9.80 -0.11 18.18
C TYR A 373 -10.58 -0.77 19.33
N VAL A 374 -10.06 -1.89 19.87
CA VAL A 374 -10.74 -2.64 20.97
C VAL A 374 -10.44 -2.06 22.35
N CYS A 375 -9.54 -1.07 22.46
CA CYS A 375 -9.13 -0.54 23.76
C CYS A 375 -10.26 0.25 24.46
N PRO A 376 -10.78 -0.22 25.61
CA PRO A 376 -11.82 0.51 26.33
C PRO A 376 -11.29 1.83 26.95
N SER A 377 -9.98 1.92 27.20
CA SER A 377 -9.32 3.12 27.68
C SER A 377 -8.93 4.10 26.58
N LYS A 378 -9.28 3.83 25.31
CA LYS A 378 -9.01 4.70 24.14
C LYS A 378 -7.53 5.15 24.01
N LEU A 379 -6.61 4.27 24.42
CA LEU A 379 -5.17 4.56 24.35
C LEU A 379 -4.70 4.63 22.89
N PRO A 380 -3.82 5.59 22.53
CA PRO A 380 -3.25 5.71 21.18
C PRO A 380 -2.13 4.67 20.97
N ILE A 381 -2.47 3.38 21.14
CA ILE A 381 -1.48 2.28 21.19
C ILE A 381 -0.63 2.23 19.91
N VAL A 382 -1.24 2.36 18.73
CA VAL A 382 -0.50 2.25 17.46
C VAL A 382 0.47 3.42 17.28
N GLN A 383 0.07 4.63 17.64
CA GLN A 383 0.91 5.83 17.54
C GLN A 383 2.15 5.70 18.42
N ILE A 384 1.97 5.22 19.65
CA ILE A 384 3.09 4.99 20.59
C ILE A 384 3.95 3.80 20.17
N ILE A 385 3.38 2.75 19.55
CA ILE A 385 4.16 1.66 18.98
C ILE A 385 5.01 2.17 17.79
N ARG A 386 4.48 3.03 16.92
CA ARG A 386 5.25 3.68 15.85
C ARG A 386 6.43 4.47 16.39
N TYR A 387 6.21 5.25 17.45
CA TYR A 387 7.27 5.94 18.15
C TYR A 387 8.33 4.97 18.71
N GLY A 388 7.89 3.88 19.35
CA GLY A 388 8.79 2.83 19.85
C GLY A 388 9.62 2.14 18.77
N LYS A 389 9.00 1.85 17.59
CA LYS A 389 9.74 1.30 16.43
C LYS A 389 10.83 2.26 15.94
N HIS A 390 10.51 3.56 15.87
CA HIS A 390 11.50 4.57 15.48
C HIS A 390 12.67 4.61 16.48
N GLY A 391 12.36 4.62 17.78
CA GLY A 391 13.40 4.61 18.81
C GLY A 391 14.28 3.36 18.78
N VAL A 392 13.72 2.18 18.50
CA VAL A 392 14.51 0.95 18.30
C VAL A 392 15.41 1.07 17.07
N ALA A 393 14.90 1.56 15.95
CA ALA A 393 15.69 1.73 14.74
C ALA A 393 16.85 2.73 14.90
N GLU A 394 16.64 3.83 15.64
CA GLU A 394 17.71 4.79 15.97
C GLU A 394 18.76 4.19 16.90
N MET A 395 18.34 3.36 17.87
CA MET A 395 19.25 2.65 18.79
C MET A 395 20.13 1.66 18.01
N GLU A 396 19.54 0.83 17.14
CA GLU A 396 20.26 -0.15 16.30
C GLU A 396 21.22 0.52 15.29
N ALA A 397 20.87 1.70 14.77
CA ALA A 397 21.73 2.46 13.85
C ALA A 397 22.92 3.14 14.57
N SER A 398 22.88 3.28 15.90
CA SER A 398 23.94 3.89 16.70
C SER A 398 24.92 2.88 17.28
N GLU A 399 24.65 1.58 17.20
CA GLU A 399 25.53 0.45 17.53
C GLU A 399 26.41 0.03 16.35
#